data_e98eedd3a7d356a05100acfcdd74587a
#
_entry.id   e98eedd3a7d356a05100acfcdd74587a
#
_cell.length_a   1.000
_cell.length_b   1.000
_cell.length_c   1.000
_cell.angle_alpha   90.00
_cell.angle_beta   90.00
_cell.angle_gamma   90.00
#
_symmetry.space_group_name_H-M   'P 1'
#
loop_
_entity.id
_entity.type
_entity.pdbx_description
1 polymer ?
#
loop_
_entity_poly.entity_id
_entity_poly.type
_entity_poly.pdbx_seq_one_letter_code
_entity_poly.pdbx_strand_id
1 'polypeptide(L)'
;MYHYIRANDPRSPFFNNLSKTEFRLQVKRFDKKYGIIESSDELLKNNKKILLTFDDGLKDHFFAAKVLNKINKIGIFFLPTLTLQSKKILNVHKTHLILGKIKPKIALGELRKYIKDNKIRLKLKNLKTKFKKKYSEFNDNEDKNEFKSIVNYQINNSILQTKLLDHLLKKFKINANYKDIYLSNGEIKEMLKMGMIIGSHSHSHGLLTAMNYKQQLNEISTSIKILKNKFKINIKYFCYPYGGEISYNKDTIKILKQQGIEKAFTIGSKDTNILKIEKYNYEIKRYDCNKF
;
A
#
# COMPACT_ATOMS: atom_id res chain seq x y z
N MET A 1 9.75 -3.54 1.47
CA MET A 1 8.27 -3.61 1.45
C MET A 1 7.80 -4.31 0.19
N TYR A 2 6.68 -5.01 0.29
CA TYR A 2 6.11 -5.84 -0.78
C TYR A 2 4.64 -5.48 -1.02
N HIS A 3 4.20 -5.67 -2.28
CA HIS A 3 2.79 -5.61 -2.69
C HIS A 3 2.41 -6.94 -3.35
N TYR A 4 2.40 -7.01 -4.68
CA TYR A 4 1.96 -8.20 -5.41
C TYR A 4 3.04 -9.29 -5.47
N ILE A 5 2.70 -10.52 -5.02
CA ILE A 5 3.57 -11.70 -5.05
C ILE A 5 2.82 -12.82 -5.75
N ARG A 6 2.82 -12.81 -7.08
CA ARG A 6 2.02 -13.72 -7.92
C ARG A 6 2.74 -14.11 -9.20
N ALA A 7 2.27 -15.16 -9.86
CA ALA A 7 2.75 -15.50 -11.19
C ALA A 7 2.44 -14.38 -12.20
N ASN A 8 3.29 -14.25 -13.20
CA ASN A 8 3.01 -13.37 -14.32
C ASN A 8 1.77 -13.87 -15.07
N ASP A 9 0.86 -12.97 -15.39
CA ASP A 9 -0.34 -13.26 -16.17
C ASP A 9 -0.18 -12.63 -17.56
N PRO A 10 -0.13 -13.44 -18.65
CA PRO A 10 -0.03 -12.92 -20.02
C PRO A 10 -1.16 -11.95 -20.38
N ARG A 11 -2.32 -12.05 -19.71
CA ARG A 11 -3.46 -11.13 -19.87
C ARG A 11 -3.26 -9.79 -19.16
N SER A 12 -2.17 -9.64 -18.44
CA SER A 12 -1.82 -8.43 -17.68
C SER A 12 -0.33 -8.09 -17.87
N PRO A 13 0.11 -7.86 -19.13
CA PRO A 13 1.53 -7.80 -19.48
C PRO A 13 2.26 -6.58 -18.91
N PHE A 14 1.54 -5.57 -18.46
CA PHE A 14 2.11 -4.35 -17.86
C PHE A 14 1.99 -4.31 -16.34
N PHE A 15 1.56 -5.42 -15.73
CA PHE A 15 1.37 -5.51 -14.28
C PHE A 15 2.71 -5.73 -13.58
N ASN A 16 3.02 -4.85 -12.63
CA ASN A 16 4.25 -5.00 -11.83
C ASN A 16 3.99 -5.93 -10.64
N ASN A 17 4.64 -7.08 -10.63
CA ASN A 17 4.59 -8.03 -9.52
C ASN A 17 5.92 -8.75 -9.37
N LEU A 18 6.17 -9.27 -8.19
CA LEU A 18 7.24 -10.22 -7.92
C LEU A 18 6.67 -11.63 -8.05
N SER A 19 7.37 -12.54 -8.71
CA SER A 19 6.93 -13.94 -8.75
C SER A 19 7.08 -14.62 -7.39
N LYS A 20 6.32 -15.69 -7.16
CA LYS A 20 6.43 -16.49 -5.93
C LYS A 20 7.82 -17.11 -5.75
N THR A 21 8.49 -17.43 -6.84
CA THR A 21 9.86 -17.99 -6.83
C THR A 21 10.87 -16.93 -6.44
N GLU A 22 10.81 -15.77 -7.07
CA GLU A 22 11.69 -14.63 -6.74
C GLU A 22 11.51 -14.20 -5.28
N PHE A 23 10.26 -14.13 -4.79
CA PHE A 23 10.00 -13.84 -3.38
C PHE A 23 10.70 -14.83 -2.43
N ARG A 24 10.59 -16.14 -2.69
CA ARG A 24 11.30 -17.16 -1.88
C ARG A 24 12.81 -16.97 -1.92
N LEU A 25 13.37 -16.68 -3.09
CA LEU A 25 14.81 -16.44 -3.25
C LEU A 25 15.25 -15.18 -2.51
N GLN A 26 14.48 -14.09 -2.59
CA GLN A 26 14.76 -12.86 -1.83
C GLN A 26 14.73 -13.12 -0.32
N VAL A 27 13.69 -13.80 0.18
CA VAL A 27 13.57 -14.15 1.61
C VAL A 27 14.79 -14.96 2.06
N LYS A 28 15.16 -16.01 1.33
CA LYS A 28 16.34 -16.83 1.65
C LYS A 28 17.63 -16.01 1.66
N ARG A 29 17.82 -15.12 0.67
CA ARG A 29 18.98 -14.25 0.59
C ARG A 29 19.05 -13.26 1.74
N PHE A 30 17.91 -12.63 2.07
CA PHE A 30 17.84 -11.66 3.14
C PHE A 30 18.05 -12.29 4.52
N ASP A 31 17.48 -13.47 4.75
CA ASP A 31 17.67 -14.17 6.01
C ASP A 31 19.13 -14.60 6.20
N LYS A 32 19.76 -15.11 5.14
CA LYS A 32 21.20 -15.48 5.17
C LYS A 32 22.11 -14.27 5.40
N LYS A 33 21.82 -13.13 4.76
CA LYS A 33 22.72 -11.96 4.78
C LYS A 33 22.54 -11.08 6.00
N TYR A 34 21.30 -10.89 6.45
CA TYR A 34 20.96 -9.91 7.49
C TYR A 34 20.21 -10.52 8.69
N GLY A 35 19.65 -11.70 8.52
CA GLY A 35 18.61 -12.21 9.41
C GLY A 35 17.28 -11.47 9.24
N ILE A 36 16.18 -12.20 9.33
CA ILE A 36 14.82 -11.64 9.37
C ILE A 36 14.29 -11.76 10.79
N ILE A 37 13.51 -10.80 11.26
CA ILE A 37 12.94 -10.81 12.62
C ILE A 37 12.08 -12.05 12.87
N GLU A 38 12.11 -12.56 14.11
CA GLU A 38 11.45 -13.80 14.54
C GLU A 38 10.30 -13.54 15.52
N SER A 39 10.32 -12.38 16.19
CA SER A 39 9.28 -12.02 17.15
C SER A 39 8.97 -10.51 17.12
N SER A 40 7.80 -10.14 17.67
CA SER A 40 7.42 -8.74 17.84
C SER A 40 8.37 -7.97 18.77
N ASP A 41 8.99 -8.66 19.73
CA ASP A 41 9.89 -8.04 20.71
C ASP A 41 11.19 -7.57 20.07
N GLU A 42 11.60 -8.20 18.97
CA GLU A 42 12.76 -7.77 18.21
C GLU A 42 12.57 -6.44 17.49
N LEU A 43 11.32 -6.02 17.24
CA LEU A 43 11.01 -4.69 16.66
C LEU A 43 11.38 -3.52 17.58
N LEU A 44 11.49 -3.79 18.88
CA LEU A 44 11.81 -2.79 19.90
C LEU A 44 13.30 -2.81 20.26
N LYS A 45 14.03 -3.83 19.82
CA LYS A 45 15.46 -3.99 20.10
C LYS A 45 16.30 -3.39 18.98
N ASN A 46 17.43 -2.81 19.34
CA ASN A 46 18.44 -2.35 18.40
C ASN A 46 19.17 -3.58 17.83
N ASN A 47 18.59 -4.24 16.85
CA ASN A 47 19.18 -5.37 16.17
C ASN A 47 19.46 -5.04 14.69
N LYS A 48 20.41 -5.76 14.09
CA LYS A 48 20.77 -5.60 12.67
C LYS A 48 19.87 -6.38 11.71
N LYS A 49 18.83 -7.05 12.23
CA LYS A 49 17.90 -7.85 11.43
C LYS A 49 16.95 -6.96 10.61
N ILE A 50 16.48 -7.46 9.50
CA ILE A 50 15.54 -6.77 8.65
C ILE A 50 14.10 -7.15 8.97
N LEU A 51 13.20 -6.19 8.77
CA LEU A 51 11.76 -6.35 8.86
C LEU A 51 11.15 -6.38 7.45
N LEU A 52 10.44 -7.45 7.11
CA LEU A 52 9.65 -7.52 5.90
C LEU A 52 8.24 -6.96 6.15
N THR A 53 7.79 -6.08 5.26
CA THR A 53 6.47 -5.43 5.37
C THR A 53 5.69 -5.60 4.08
N PHE A 54 4.36 -5.72 4.20
CA PHE A 54 3.44 -6.03 3.12
C PHE A 54 2.25 -5.07 3.17
N ASP A 55 2.01 -4.33 2.09
CA ASP A 55 0.99 -3.28 2.04
C ASP A 55 -0.25 -3.75 1.28
N ASP A 56 -1.41 -3.13 1.54
CA ASP A 56 -2.69 -3.29 0.82
C ASP A 56 -3.56 -4.50 1.19
N GLY A 57 -3.13 -5.41 2.04
CA GLY A 57 -3.93 -6.57 2.41
C GLY A 57 -4.28 -7.50 1.25
N LEU A 58 -3.34 -7.66 0.31
CA LEU A 58 -3.53 -8.46 -0.90
C LEU A 58 -3.60 -9.97 -0.62
N LYS A 59 -4.34 -10.69 -1.45
CA LYS A 59 -4.48 -12.16 -1.40
C LYS A 59 -3.13 -12.89 -1.39
N ASP A 60 -2.18 -12.34 -2.11
CA ASP A 60 -0.81 -12.87 -2.23
C ASP A 60 -0.07 -12.92 -0.89
N HIS A 61 -0.45 -12.07 0.06
CA HIS A 61 0.19 -11.97 1.37
C HIS A 61 -0.01 -13.22 2.24
N PHE A 62 -1.08 -13.99 2.01
CA PHE A 62 -1.25 -15.26 2.70
C PHE A 62 -0.17 -16.27 2.31
N PHE A 63 0.23 -16.28 1.03
CA PHE A 63 1.38 -17.06 0.59
C PHE A 63 2.68 -16.58 1.25
N ALA A 64 2.91 -15.26 1.30
CA ALA A 64 4.10 -14.69 1.93
C ALA A 64 4.19 -15.05 3.43
N ALA A 65 3.06 -14.96 4.15
CA ALA A 65 3.00 -15.35 5.56
C ALA A 65 3.36 -16.83 5.77
N LYS A 66 2.87 -17.73 4.92
CA LYS A 66 3.24 -19.17 4.96
C LYS A 66 4.72 -19.40 4.70
N VAL A 67 5.34 -18.65 3.78
CA VAL A 67 6.79 -18.75 3.51
C VAL A 67 7.59 -18.31 4.73
N LEU A 68 7.23 -17.20 5.37
CA LEU A 68 7.89 -16.70 6.57
C LEU A 68 7.72 -17.68 7.75
N ASN A 69 6.49 -18.13 7.99
CA ASN A 69 6.18 -19.07 9.07
C ASN A 69 6.98 -20.38 8.95
N LYS A 70 7.18 -20.90 7.72
CA LYS A 70 7.95 -22.12 7.48
C LYS A 70 9.40 -22.04 7.94
N ILE A 71 9.95 -20.82 8.05
CA ILE A 71 11.33 -20.58 8.50
C ILE A 71 11.36 -19.84 9.84
N ASN A 72 10.26 -19.87 10.60
CA ASN A 72 10.10 -19.23 11.91
C ASN A 72 10.41 -17.72 11.89
N LYS A 73 10.00 -17.02 10.83
CA LYS A 73 10.14 -15.56 10.67
C LYS A 73 8.78 -14.90 10.63
N ILE A 74 8.74 -13.62 10.98
CA ILE A 74 7.52 -12.82 10.96
C ILE A 74 7.65 -11.60 10.05
N GLY A 75 6.52 -10.99 9.73
CA GLY A 75 6.41 -9.74 8.98
C GLY A 75 5.23 -8.91 9.44
N ILE A 76 5.18 -7.64 9.05
CA ILE A 76 4.03 -6.77 9.27
C ILE A 76 3.21 -6.64 8.00
N PHE A 77 1.89 -6.85 8.13
CA PHE A 77 0.93 -6.77 7.03
C PHE A 77 -0.03 -5.61 7.29
N PHE A 78 0.03 -4.59 6.45
CA PHE A 78 -0.78 -3.38 6.57
C PHE A 78 -2.07 -3.51 5.76
N LEU A 79 -3.21 -3.42 6.45
CA LEU A 79 -4.53 -3.68 5.87
C LEU A 79 -5.35 -2.41 5.75
N PRO A 80 -5.82 -2.03 4.55
CA PRO A 80 -6.88 -1.05 4.37
C PRO A 80 -8.23 -1.68 4.72
N THR A 81 -9.00 -1.06 5.62
CA THR A 81 -10.14 -1.74 6.23
C THR A 81 -11.46 -1.62 5.47
N LEU A 82 -11.55 -0.76 4.47
CA LEU A 82 -12.72 -0.69 3.60
C LEU A 82 -12.96 -2.02 2.88
N THR A 83 -11.89 -2.70 2.51
CA THR A 83 -11.94 -4.03 1.88
C THR A 83 -12.56 -5.10 2.79
N LEU A 84 -12.41 -4.96 4.10
CA LEU A 84 -12.96 -5.90 5.09
C LEU A 84 -14.44 -5.67 5.39
N GLN A 85 -14.98 -4.51 5.03
CA GLN A 85 -16.36 -4.13 5.29
C GLN A 85 -17.25 -4.24 4.06
N SER A 86 -16.82 -3.67 2.93
CA SER A 86 -17.70 -3.39 1.80
C SER A 86 -17.52 -4.32 0.60
N LYS A 87 -16.53 -5.20 0.62
CA LYS A 87 -16.14 -6.04 -0.53
C LYS A 87 -15.88 -5.23 -1.82
N LYS A 88 -15.55 -3.94 -1.68
CA LYS A 88 -15.24 -3.05 -2.80
C LYS A 88 -13.75 -3.08 -3.12
N ILE A 89 -13.44 -2.92 -4.40
CA ILE A 89 -12.05 -2.78 -4.85
C ILE A 89 -11.63 -1.32 -4.67
N LEU A 90 -10.50 -1.09 -4.02
CA LEU A 90 -9.93 0.24 -3.80
C LEU A 90 -9.52 0.89 -5.12
N ASN A 91 -9.60 2.22 -5.17
CA ASN A 91 -9.25 2.98 -6.38
C ASN A 91 -7.80 2.75 -6.83
N VAL A 92 -6.87 2.60 -5.88
CA VAL A 92 -5.47 2.25 -6.18
C VAL A 92 -5.38 0.92 -6.95
N HIS A 93 -6.13 -0.10 -6.55
CA HIS A 93 -6.12 -1.41 -7.21
C HIS A 93 -6.87 -1.40 -8.55
N LYS A 94 -7.96 -0.62 -8.69
CA LYS A 94 -8.58 -0.36 -10.00
C LYS A 94 -7.56 0.26 -10.97
N THR A 95 -6.79 1.24 -10.48
CA THR A 95 -5.69 1.86 -11.26
C THR A 95 -4.65 0.82 -11.69
N HIS A 96 -4.22 -0.06 -10.77
CA HIS A 96 -3.25 -1.12 -11.07
C HIS A 96 -3.79 -2.13 -12.09
N LEU A 97 -5.06 -2.51 -11.99
CA LEU A 97 -5.71 -3.42 -12.95
C LEU A 97 -5.79 -2.82 -14.35
N ILE A 98 -6.16 -1.54 -14.46
CA ILE A 98 -6.22 -0.84 -15.75
C ILE A 98 -4.83 -0.75 -16.38
N LEU A 99 -3.85 -0.21 -15.63
CA LEU A 99 -2.48 -0.02 -16.11
C LEU A 99 -1.71 -1.34 -16.29
N GLY A 100 -2.15 -2.42 -15.65
CA GLY A 100 -1.57 -3.75 -15.83
C GLY A 100 -2.05 -4.45 -17.10
N LYS A 101 -3.27 -4.17 -17.54
CA LYS A 101 -3.88 -4.83 -18.71
C LYS A 101 -3.83 -4.00 -19.98
N ILE A 102 -3.90 -2.69 -19.87
CA ILE A 102 -4.03 -1.78 -20.99
C ILE A 102 -2.72 -1.00 -21.19
N LYS A 103 -2.29 -0.84 -22.44
CA LYS A 103 -1.12 0.00 -22.76
C LYS A 103 -1.30 1.39 -22.12
N PRO A 104 -0.32 1.88 -21.34
CA PRO A 104 -0.47 3.12 -20.57
C PRO A 104 -0.94 4.32 -21.40
N LYS A 105 -0.43 4.48 -22.61
CA LYS A 105 -0.84 5.54 -23.57
C LYS A 105 -2.34 5.48 -23.88
N ILE A 106 -2.90 4.29 -24.09
CA ILE A 106 -4.34 4.10 -24.39
C ILE A 106 -5.17 4.41 -23.14
N ALA A 107 -4.74 3.88 -21.97
CA ALA A 107 -5.43 4.14 -20.70
C ALA A 107 -5.45 5.64 -20.38
N LEU A 108 -4.33 6.34 -20.57
CA LEU A 108 -4.21 7.79 -20.36
C LEU A 108 -5.08 8.59 -21.34
N GLY A 109 -5.13 8.18 -22.61
CA GLY A 109 -6.00 8.81 -23.62
C GLY A 109 -7.47 8.76 -23.22
N GLU A 110 -7.94 7.60 -22.76
CA GLU A 110 -9.33 7.45 -22.31
C GLU A 110 -9.62 8.18 -20.98
N LEU A 111 -8.65 8.21 -20.08
CA LEU A 111 -8.73 9.02 -18.86
C LEU A 111 -8.92 10.51 -19.20
N ARG A 112 -8.09 11.05 -20.09
CA ARG A 112 -8.18 12.46 -20.54
C ARG A 112 -9.50 12.76 -21.23
N LYS A 113 -9.97 11.83 -22.08
CA LYS A 113 -11.27 11.94 -22.74
C LYS A 113 -12.41 12.02 -21.72
N TYR A 114 -12.46 11.10 -20.75
CA TYR A 114 -13.47 11.11 -19.70
C TYR A 114 -13.45 12.42 -18.88
N ILE A 115 -12.27 12.93 -18.55
CA ILE A 115 -12.10 14.21 -17.84
C ILE A 115 -12.67 15.38 -18.66
N LYS A 116 -12.39 15.42 -19.97
CA LYS A 116 -12.88 16.46 -20.88
C LYS A 116 -14.41 16.39 -20.99
N ASP A 117 -14.96 15.21 -21.31
CA ASP A 117 -16.38 15.00 -21.56
C ASP A 117 -17.24 15.31 -20.31
N ASN A 118 -16.71 15.03 -19.11
CA ASN A 118 -17.38 15.31 -17.85
C ASN A 118 -16.98 16.64 -17.20
N LYS A 119 -16.22 17.50 -17.91
CA LYS A 119 -15.77 18.83 -17.44
C LYS A 119 -15.11 18.79 -16.05
N ILE A 120 -14.32 17.73 -15.76
CA ILE A 120 -13.69 17.54 -14.47
C ILE A 120 -12.56 18.53 -14.27
N ARG A 121 -12.63 19.33 -13.22
CA ARG A 121 -11.54 20.26 -12.84
C ARG A 121 -10.46 19.50 -12.10
N LEU A 122 -9.25 19.50 -12.64
CA LEU A 122 -8.07 18.96 -11.98
C LEU A 122 -7.44 20.00 -11.06
N LYS A 123 -7.02 19.63 -9.88
CA LYS A 123 -6.19 20.50 -9.05
C LYS A 123 -4.83 20.70 -9.67
N LEU A 124 -4.45 22.00 -9.81
CA LEU A 124 -3.35 22.44 -10.66
C LEU A 124 -1.93 22.20 -10.12
N LYS A 125 -1.10 21.86 -11.04
CA LYS A 125 0.27 22.24 -11.49
C LYS A 125 1.48 22.19 -10.54
N ASN A 126 1.44 22.63 -9.29
CA ASN A 126 2.65 22.61 -8.42
C ASN A 126 3.03 21.22 -7.92
N LEU A 127 2.20 20.25 -8.20
CA LEU A 127 2.43 18.82 -7.89
C LEU A 127 3.30 18.12 -8.96
N LYS A 128 3.33 18.61 -10.21
CA LYS A 128 4.05 17.93 -11.33
C LYS A 128 5.53 17.73 -11.04
N THR A 129 6.22 18.70 -10.46
CA THR A 129 7.66 18.59 -10.15
C THR A 129 7.97 17.66 -8.99
N LYS A 130 7.17 17.74 -7.91
CA LYS A 130 7.31 16.83 -6.75
C LYS A 130 6.98 15.37 -7.12
N PHE A 131 6.02 15.18 -8.04
CA PHE A 131 5.63 13.83 -8.50
C PHE A 131 6.59 13.23 -9.52
N LYS A 132 7.14 14.02 -10.45
CA LYS A 132 8.19 13.52 -11.36
C LYS A 132 9.33 12.89 -10.58
N LYS A 133 9.77 13.52 -9.49
CA LYS A 133 10.85 13.01 -8.65
C LYS A 133 10.46 11.71 -7.92
N LYS A 134 9.20 11.55 -7.50
CA LYS A 134 8.72 10.37 -6.78
C LYS A 134 8.59 9.15 -7.69
N TYR A 135 8.03 9.32 -8.89
CA TYR A 135 7.77 8.21 -9.80
C TYR A 135 8.97 7.80 -10.65
N SER A 136 10.00 8.65 -10.77
CA SER A 136 11.27 8.27 -11.41
C SER A 136 11.98 7.11 -10.67
N GLU A 137 11.65 6.89 -9.40
CA GLU A 137 12.19 5.77 -8.62
C GLU A 137 11.57 4.41 -8.96
N PHE A 138 10.42 4.36 -9.67
CA PHE A 138 9.65 3.13 -9.92
C PHE A 138 9.76 2.55 -11.33
N ASN A 139 10.66 3.05 -12.18
CA ASN A 139 10.83 2.60 -13.58
C ASN A 139 9.52 2.58 -14.41
N ASP A 140 8.50 3.32 -14.01
CA ASP A 140 7.28 3.48 -14.78
C ASP A 140 7.52 4.45 -15.97
N ASN A 141 6.92 4.17 -17.13
CA ASN A 141 6.95 5.12 -18.24
C ASN A 141 6.14 6.40 -17.96
N GLU A 142 6.35 7.45 -18.75
CA GLU A 142 5.71 8.77 -18.52
C GLU A 142 4.18 8.69 -18.52
N ASP A 143 3.56 7.95 -19.44
CA ASP A 143 2.10 7.81 -19.54
C ASP A 143 1.51 7.16 -18.29
N LYS A 144 2.18 6.13 -17.76
CA LYS A 144 1.78 5.45 -16.53
C LYS A 144 1.90 6.36 -15.31
N ASN A 145 2.98 7.14 -15.26
CA ASN A 145 3.20 8.12 -14.21
C ASN A 145 2.17 9.24 -14.25
N GLU A 146 1.84 9.74 -15.44
CA GLU A 146 0.83 10.79 -15.61
C GLU A 146 -0.56 10.27 -15.22
N PHE A 147 -0.95 9.07 -15.67
CA PHE A 147 -2.21 8.45 -15.28
C PHE A 147 -2.35 8.38 -13.76
N LYS A 148 -1.33 7.82 -13.09
CA LYS A 148 -1.31 7.73 -11.62
C LYS A 148 -1.35 9.11 -10.95
N SER A 149 -0.64 10.09 -11.50
CA SER A 149 -0.63 11.47 -10.99
C SER A 149 -2.01 12.10 -11.06
N ILE A 150 -2.71 11.96 -12.17
CA ILE A 150 -4.05 12.51 -12.34
C ILE A 150 -5.01 11.85 -11.35
N VAL A 151 -5.08 10.53 -11.35
CA VAL A 151 -6.05 9.79 -10.54
C VAL A 151 -5.79 9.96 -9.05
N ASN A 152 -4.55 9.76 -8.60
CA ASN A 152 -4.26 9.67 -7.17
C ASN A 152 -4.11 11.04 -6.48
N TYR A 153 -3.82 12.11 -7.25
CA TYR A 153 -3.42 13.39 -6.63
C TYR A 153 -4.13 14.63 -7.20
N GLN A 154 -4.60 14.60 -8.44
CA GLN A 154 -5.24 15.78 -9.04
C GLN A 154 -6.76 15.76 -8.94
N ILE A 155 -7.37 14.57 -8.81
CA ILE A 155 -8.80 14.41 -8.56
C ILE A 155 -9.02 14.25 -7.05
N ASN A 156 -9.42 15.32 -6.38
CA ASN A 156 -9.59 15.34 -4.91
C ASN A 156 -10.88 14.70 -4.38
N ASN A 157 -11.76 14.27 -5.27
CA ASN A 157 -13.05 13.70 -4.89
C ASN A 157 -13.02 12.18 -5.10
N SER A 158 -13.05 11.42 -4.01
CA SER A 158 -12.99 9.95 -4.04
C SER A 158 -14.17 9.31 -4.77
N ILE A 159 -15.36 9.92 -4.72
CA ILE A 159 -16.54 9.45 -5.45
C ILE A 159 -16.31 9.60 -6.95
N LEU A 160 -15.77 10.75 -7.36
CA LEU A 160 -15.45 11.02 -8.76
C LEU A 160 -14.34 10.11 -9.27
N GLN A 161 -13.28 9.89 -8.47
CA GLN A 161 -12.24 8.89 -8.78
C GLN A 161 -12.85 7.51 -9.01
N THR A 162 -13.76 7.09 -8.12
CA THR A 162 -14.42 5.79 -8.22
C THR A 162 -15.24 5.68 -9.49
N LYS A 163 -16.08 6.68 -9.80
CA LYS A 163 -16.90 6.71 -11.02
C LYS A 163 -16.05 6.63 -12.30
N LEU A 164 -14.98 7.41 -12.35
CA LEU A 164 -14.04 7.42 -13.46
C LEU A 164 -13.37 6.05 -13.65
N LEU A 165 -12.82 5.49 -12.58
CA LEU A 165 -12.13 4.19 -12.65
C LEU A 165 -13.10 3.06 -13.00
N ASP A 166 -14.33 3.07 -12.48
CA ASP A 166 -15.37 2.09 -12.82
C ASP A 166 -15.79 2.20 -14.29
N HIS A 167 -15.88 3.43 -14.82
CA HIS A 167 -16.09 3.66 -16.24
C HIS A 167 -14.96 3.05 -17.09
N LEU A 168 -13.71 3.28 -16.73
CA LEU A 168 -12.56 2.73 -17.46
C LEU A 168 -12.50 1.20 -17.37
N LEU A 169 -12.77 0.61 -16.20
CA LEU A 169 -12.86 -0.85 -16.05
C LEU A 169 -13.92 -1.44 -16.98
N LYS A 170 -15.12 -0.82 -17.02
CA LYS A 170 -16.22 -1.24 -17.91
C LYS A 170 -15.84 -1.08 -19.38
N LYS A 171 -15.29 0.07 -19.77
CA LYS A 171 -14.87 0.36 -21.14
C LYS A 171 -13.85 -0.64 -21.66
N PHE A 172 -12.87 -0.99 -20.86
CA PHE A 172 -11.82 -1.94 -21.22
C PHE A 172 -12.21 -3.41 -20.95
N LYS A 173 -13.46 -3.67 -20.56
CA LYS A 173 -13.97 -5.02 -20.22
C LYS A 173 -13.09 -5.74 -19.19
N ILE A 174 -12.55 -4.97 -18.22
CA ILE A 174 -11.73 -5.53 -17.15
C ILE A 174 -12.66 -6.03 -16.03
N ASN A 175 -12.79 -7.34 -15.94
CA ASN A 175 -13.49 -7.97 -14.83
C ASN A 175 -12.52 -8.15 -13.65
N ALA A 176 -12.91 -7.66 -12.48
CA ALA A 176 -12.12 -7.73 -11.27
C ALA A 176 -12.96 -8.33 -10.15
N ASN A 177 -12.52 -9.48 -9.65
CA ASN A 177 -13.17 -10.13 -8.54
C ASN A 177 -12.46 -9.74 -7.23
N TYR A 178 -13.20 -9.20 -6.29
CA TYR A 178 -12.73 -8.83 -4.96
C TYR A 178 -11.95 -9.98 -4.26
N LYS A 179 -12.47 -11.20 -4.32
CA LYS A 179 -11.90 -12.38 -3.65
C LYS A 179 -10.51 -12.77 -4.20
N ASP A 180 -10.20 -12.38 -5.43
CA ASP A 180 -8.91 -12.67 -6.07
C ASP A 180 -7.85 -11.61 -5.73
N ILE A 181 -8.29 -10.48 -5.15
CA ILE A 181 -7.42 -9.33 -4.84
C ILE A 181 -7.04 -9.30 -3.37
N TYR A 182 -7.99 -9.56 -2.46
CA TYR A 182 -7.79 -9.32 -1.03
C TYR A 182 -7.83 -10.57 -0.17
N LEU A 183 -7.13 -10.48 0.95
CA LEU A 183 -7.20 -11.46 2.02
C LEU A 183 -8.63 -11.60 2.55
N SER A 184 -9.04 -12.83 2.80
CA SER A 184 -10.24 -13.12 3.57
C SER A 184 -10.00 -12.97 5.07
N ASN A 185 -11.08 -12.79 5.84
CA ASN A 185 -10.98 -12.75 7.31
C ASN A 185 -10.39 -14.05 7.90
N GLY A 186 -10.66 -15.19 7.27
CA GLY A 186 -10.11 -16.49 7.68
C GLY A 186 -8.59 -16.51 7.52
N GLU A 187 -8.09 -16.08 6.36
CA GLU A 187 -6.65 -16.00 6.10
C GLU A 187 -5.94 -15.04 7.05
N ILE A 188 -6.53 -13.89 7.35
CA ILE A 188 -5.95 -12.95 8.33
C ILE A 188 -5.88 -13.59 9.72
N LYS A 189 -6.91 -14.33 10.15
CA LYS A 189 -6.88 -15.05 11.44
C LYS A 189 -5.80 -16.14 11.46
N GLU A 190 -5.61 -16.86 10.36
CA GLU A 190 -4.52 -17.84 10.24
C GLU A 190 -3.14 -17.16 10.28
N MET A 191 -2.98 -16.02 9.62
CA MET A 191 -1.74 -15.23 9.67
C MET A 191 -1.42 -14.79 11.10
N LEU A 192 -2.41 -14.37 11.87
CA LEU A 192 -2.23 -14.03 13.29
C LEU A 192 -1.80 -15.25 14.12
N LYS A 193 -2.38 -16.44 13.87
CA LYS A 193 -1.94 -17.69 14.52
C LYS A 193 -0.51 -18.09 14.17
N MET A 194 -0.04 -17.71 12.97
CA MET A 194 1.36 -17.88 12.54
C MET A 194 2.31 -16.81 13.15
N GLY A 195 1.83 -15.94 14.05
CA GLY A 195 2.64 -14.88 14.65
C GLY A 195 2.84 -13.64 13.78
N MET A 196 2.18 -13.55 12.60
CA MET A 196 2.29 -12.37 11.74
C MET A 196 1.63 -11.17 12.40
N ILE A 197 2.25 -10.00 12.23
CA ILE A 197 1.76 -8.75 12.81
C ILE A 197 0.83 -8.07 11.80
N ILE A 198 -0.34 -7.62 12.26
CA ILE A 198 -1.27 -6.83 11.47
C ILE A 198 -1.15 -5.37 11.86
N GLY A 199 -0.96 -4.50 10.87
CA GLY A 199 -0.97 -3.05 10.99
C GLY A 199 -2.12 -2.41 10.20
N SER A 200 -2.35 -1.12 10.46
CA SER A 200 -3.36 -0.35 9.72
C SER A 200 -2.74 0.31 8.48
N HIS A 201 -3.51 0.30 7.36
CA HIS A 201 -3.20 1.04 6.13
C HIS A 201 -4.31 2.03 5.79
N SER A 202 -4.83 2.74 6.80
CA SER A 202 -6.02 3.58 6.77
C SER A 202 -7.32 2.80 6.48
N HIS A 203 -8.43 3.51 6.33
CA HIS A 203 -9.72 2.88 6.01
C HIS A 203 -9.88 2.68 4.50
N SER A 204 -9.86 3.76 3.74
CA SER A 204 -10.17 3.76 2.30
C SER A 204 -8.93 3.76 1.39
N HIS A 205 -7.72 3.73 1.96
CA HIS A 205 -6.47 3.96 1.25
C HIS A 205 -6.43 5.34 0.57
N GLY A 206 -7.10 6.33 1.17
CA GLY A 206 -7.11 7.70 0.65
C GLY A 206 -5.81 8.46 0.93
N LEU A 207 -5.51 9.48 0.11
CA LEU A 207 -4.39 10.38 0.35
C LEU A 207 -4.69 11.28 1.56
N LEU A 208 -4.02 11.04 2.69
CA LEU A 208 -4.33 11.72 3.96
C LEU A 208 -4.13 13.25 3.87
N THR A 209 -3.10 13.71 3.16
CA THR A 209 -2.87 15.15 2.97
C THR A 209 -3.93 15.86 2.11
N ALA A 210 -4.77 15.13 1.39
CA ALA A 210 -5.92 15.70 0.68
C ALA A 210 -7.15 15.90 1.58
N MET A 211 -7.08 15.41 2.82
CA MET A 211 -8.15 15.44 3.82
C MET A 211 -7.90 16.51 4.88
N ASN A 212 -8.96 17.14 5.40
CA ASN A 212 -8.85 17.97 6.58
C ASN A 212 -8.66 17.11 7.85
N TYR A 213 -8.36 17.74 8.99
CA TYR A 213 -8.10 17.05 10.25
C TYR A 213 -9.20 16.06 10.64
N LYS A 214 -10.47 16.48 10.59
CA LYS A 214 -11.63 15.63 10.95
C LYS A 214 -11.75 14.40 10.04
N GLN A 215 -11.49 14.58 8.75
CA GLN A 215 -11.50 13.49 7.78
C GLN A 215 -10.34 12.51 8.02
N GLN A 216 -9.13 13.01 8.28
CA GLN A 216 -7.98 12.17 8.63
C GLN A 216 -8.22 11.39 9.93
N LEU A 217 -8.77 12.05 10.96
CA LEU A 217 -9.14 11.41 12.22
C LEU A 217 -10.13 10.28 11.99
N ASN A 218 -11.20 10.52 11.23
CA ASN A 218 -12.18 9.48 10.91
C ASN A 218 -11.57 8.32 10.14
N GLU A 219 -10.74 8.60 9.13
CA GLU A 219 -10.08 7.61 8.27
C GLU A 219 -9.15 6.68 9.09
N ILE A 220 -8.36 7.24 9.99
CA ILE A 220 -7.40 6.50 10.80
C ILE A 220 -8.11 5.76 11.94
N SER A 221 -8.97 6.44 12.71
CA SER A 221 -9.65 5.83 13.87
C SER A 221 -10.61 4.72 13.46
N THR A 222 -11.35 4.89 12.35
CA THR A 222 -12.22 3.85 11.78
C THR A 222 -11.42 2.59 11.45
N SER A 223 -10.28 2.76 10.79
CA SER A 223 -9.40 1.65 10.43
C SER A 223 -8.94 0.86 11.66
N ILE A 224 -8.43 1.57 12.67
CA ILE A 224 -7.94 0.95 13.91
C ILE A 224 -9.09 0.23 14.64
N LYS A 225 -10.26 0.88 14.78
CA LYS A 225 -11.44 0.31 15.41
C LYS A 225 -11.92 -0.98 14.74
N ILE A 226 -11.94 -1.01 13.40
CA ILE A 226 -12.35 -2.20 12.64
C ILE A 226 -11.40 -3.36 12.89
N LEU A 227 -10.08 -3.15 12.77
CA LEU A 227 -9.08 -4.19 12.99
C LEU A 227 -9.13 -4.72 14.44
N LYS A 228 -9.16 -3.81 15.42
CA LYS A 228 -9.27 -4.15 16.84
C LYS A 228 -10.52 -5.00 17.13
N ASN A 229 -11.68 -4.57 16.66
CA ASN A 229 -12.94 -5.25 16.95
C ASN A 229 -13.06 -6.60 16.24
N LYS A 230 -12.61 -6.67 14.97
CA LYS A 230 -12.77 -7.84 14.13
C LYS A 230 -11.80 -8.97 14.46
N PHE A 231 -10.58 -8.62 14.83
CA PHE A 231 -9.51 -9.59 15.10
C PHE A 231 -9.08 -9.67 16.56
N LYS A 232 -9.62 -8.81 17.44
CA LYS A 232 -9.30 -8.76 18.88
C LYS A 232 -7.82 -8.52 19.15
N ILE A 233 -7.20 -7.62 18.38
CA ILE A 233 -5.77 -7.27 18.46
C ILE A 233 -5.59 -5.77 18.71
N ASN A 234 -4.47 -5.40 19.34
CA ASN A 234 -4.06 -4.00 19.44
C ASN A 234 -3.27 -3.61 18.17
N ILE A 235 -3.59 -2.46 17.60
CA ILE A 235 -2.91 -1.94 16.43
C ILE A 235 -1.85 -0.93 16.86
N LYS A 236 -0.59 -1.34 16.76
CA LYS A 236 0.58 -0.53 17.13
C LYS A 236 1.29 0.10 15.93
N TYR A 237 1.03 -0.42 14.73
CA TYR A 237 1.75 -0.09 13.51
C TYR A 237 0.83 0.47 12.44
N PHE A 238 1.29 1.53 11.77
CA PHE A 238 0.58 2.18 10.69
C PHE A 238 1.48 2.32 9.47
N CYS A 239 0.91 2.21 8.27
CA CYS A 239 1.59 2.56 7.03
C CYS A 239 0.80 3.63 6.29
N TYR A 240 1.49 4.67 5.84
CA TYR A 240 0.86 5.74 5.07
C TYR A 240 0.50 5.28 3.66
N PRO A 241 -0.78 5.36 3.24
CA PRO A 241 -1.15 5.13 1.84
C PRO A 241 -0.31 6.01 0.90
N TYR A 242 0.08 5.46 -0.23
CA TYR A 242 0.98 6.06 -1.22
C TYR A 242 2.41 6.30 -0.73
N GLY A 243 2.69 6.33 0.55
CA GLY A 243 4.01 6.56 1.12
C GLY A 243 4.69 7.87 0.67
N GLY A 244 5.85 8.19 1.24
CA GLY A 244 6.59 9.42 0.94
C GLY A 244 6.04 10.66 1.64
N GLU A 245 6.82 11.74 1.62
CA GLU A 245 6.60 12.96 2.41
C GLU A 245 5.31 13.71 2.09
N ILE A 246 4.72 13.48 0.92
CA ILE A 246 3.50 14.14 0.48
C ILE A 246 2.22 13.40 0.92
N SER A 247 2.33 12.23 1.51
CA SER A 247 1.18 11.40 1.86
C SER A 247 0.65 11.61 3.28
N TYR A 248 1.41 12.28 4.12
CA TYR A 248 1.06 12.60 5.51
C TYR A 248 1.57 13.98 5.90
N ASN A 249 1.07 14.53 7.00
CA ASN A 249 1.44 15.82 7.55
C ASN A 249 1.49 15.80 9.08
N LYS A 250 1.71 16.94 9.72
CA LYS A 250 1.76 17.06 11.18
C LYS A 250 0.47 16.63 11.86
N ASP A 251 -0.69 16.89 11.24
CA ASP A 251 -1.99 16.47 11.75
C ASP A 251 -2.11 14.94 11.73
N THR A 252 -1.65 14.30 10.64
CA THR A 252 -1.62 12.85 10.53
C THR A 252 -0.82 12.22 11.68
N ILE A 253 0.39 12.74 11.94
CA ILE A 253 1.26 12.23 13.02
C ILE A 253 0.60 12.47 14.39
N LYS A 254 0.00 13.63 14.62
CA LYS A 254 -0.74 13.94 15.86
C LYS A 254 -1.87 12.94 16.10
N ILE A 255 -2.65 12.65 15.07
CA ILE A 255 -3.75 11.67 15.14
C ILE A 255 -3.21 10.27 15.45
N LEU A 256 -2.16 9.82 14.80
CA LEU A 256 -1.55 8.51 15.05
C LEU A 256 -1.11 8.36 16.52
N LYS A 257 -0.48 9.39 17.08
CA LYS A 257 -0.12 9.44 18.52
C LYS A 257 -1.34 9.30 19.41
N GLN A 258 -2.41 10.05 19.14
CA GLN A 258 -3.66 10.01 19.90
C GLN A 258 -4.36 8.64 19.82
N GLN A 259 -4.19 7.92 18.70
CA GLN A 259 -4.75 6.59 18.50
C GLN A 259 -3.86 5.45 19.05
N GLY A 260 -2.77 5.75 19.73
CA GLY A 260 -1.88 4.76 20.35
C GLY A 260 -1.00 4.01 19.35
N ILE A 261 -0.78 4.56 18.16
CA ILE A 261 0.18 3.99 17.20
C ILE A 261 1.60 4.26 17.70
N GLU A 262 2.40 3.22 17.79
CA GLU A 262 3.79 3.32 18.26
C GLU A 262 4.76 3.66 17.12
N LYS A 263 4.54 3.09 15.92
CA LYS A 263 5.42 3.28 14.76
C LYS A 263 4.61 3.45 13.48
N ALA A 264 5.07 4.38 12.62
CA ALA A 264 4.48 4.54 11.29
C ALA A 264 5.54 4.49 10.20
N PHE A 265 5.16 3.85 9.08
CA PHE A 265 6.04 3.48 7.99
C PHE A 265 5.74 4.28 6.73
N THR A 266 6.81 4.76 6.11
CA THR A 266 6.79 5.49 4.84
C THR A 266 7.69 4.80 3.80
N ILE A 267 7.77 5.37 2.60
CA ILE A 267 8.68 4.93 1.54
C ILE A 267 9.86 5.88 1.46
N GLY A 268 11.05 5.36 1.26
CA GLY A 268 12.24 6.19 1.04
C GLY A 268 13.41 5.39 0.54
N SER A 269 14.38 6.09 -0.07
CA SER A 269 15.60 5.49 -0.63
C SER A 269 16.83 5.60 0.30
N LYS A 270 16.63 6.06 1.53
CA LYS A 270 17.72 6.22 2.51
C LYS A 270 17.54 5.26 3.65
N ASP A 271 18.67 4.73 4.13
CA ASP A 271 18.68 3.91 5.35
C ASP A 271 18.09 4.69 6.52
N THR A 272 17.26 4.02 7.29
CA THR A 272 16.81 4.55 8.57
C THR A 272 17.93 4.30 9.57
N ASN A 273 18.53 5.35 10.07
CA ASN A 273 19.54 5.22 11.14
C ASN A 273 18.85 4.70 12.40
N ILE A 274 19.15 3.45 12.78
CA ILE A 274 18.56 2.74 13.89
C ILE A 274 18.77 3.49 15.22
N LEU A 275 19.90 4.17 15.39
CA LEU A 275 20.19 4.98 16.58
C LEU A 275 19.25 6.20 16.72
N LYS A 276 18.54 6.57 15.65
CA LYS A 276 17.56 7.66 15.61
C LYS A 276 16.12 7.18 15.49
N ILE A 277 15.83 5.88 15.55
CA ILE A 277 14.48 5.32 15.39
C ILE A 277 13.50 5.90 16.42
N GLU A 278 13.92 6.14 17.65
CA GLU A 278 13.05 6.75 18.66
C GLU A 278 12.60 8.16 18.25
N LYS A 279 13.49 8.95 17.65
CA LYS A 279 13.17 10.30 17.15
C LYS A 279 12.24 10.28 15.94
N TYR A 280 12.26 9.20 15.14
CA TYR A 280 11.52 9.08 13.87
C TYR A 280 10.53 7.91 13.86
N ASN A 281 9.89 7.59 14.99
CA ASN A 281 8.94 6.47 15.10
C ASN A 281 7.77 6.56 14.11
N TYR A 282 7.44 7.76 13.62
CA TYR A 282 6.32 8.00 12.69
C TYR A 282 6.76 8.24 11.24
N GLU A 283 8.05 8.04 10.92
CA GLU A 283 8.61 8.27 9.59
C GLU A 283 9.65 7.20 9.21
N ILE A 284 9.39 5.95 9.58
CA ILE A 284 10.29 4.83 9.32
C ILE A 284 10.30 4.54 7.82
N LYS A 285 11.42 4.81 7.18
CA LYS A 285 11.61 4.60 5.74
C LYS A 285 11.79 3.12 5.42
N ARG A 286 11.24 2.70 4.29
CA ARG A 286 11.30 1.31 3.81
C ARG A 286 11.76 1.29 2.34
N TYR A 287 12.51 0.28 1.99
CA TYR A 287 12.89 0.03 0.61
C TYR A 287 11.83 -0.78 -0.13
N ASP A 288 11.62 -0.46 -1.41
CA ASP A 288 10.85 -1.30 -2.32
C ASP A 288 11.62 -2.60 -2.61
N CYS A 289 10.94 -3.74 -2.63
CA CYS A 289 11.54 -5.04 -2.88
C CYS A 289 12.15 -5.18 -4.29
N ASN A 290 11.67 -4.38 -5.24
CA ASN A 290 12.18 -4.38 -6.61
C ASN A 290 13.58 -3.75 -6.75
N LYS A 291 14.15 -3.24 -5.65
CA LYS A 291 15.52 -2.70 -5.63
C LYS A 291 16.59 -3.75 -5.31
N PHE A 292 16.19 -5.03 -5.11
CA PHE A 292 17.09 -6.10 -4.65
C PHE A 292 17.10 -7.30 -5.59
#